data_513157bd61385145ed5790fe98efb88d
#
_entry.id   513157bd61385145ed5790fe98efb88d
#
_cell.length_a   1.000
_cell.length_b   1.000
_cell.length_c   1.000
_cell.angle_alpha   90.00
_cell.angle_beta   90.00
_cell.angle_gamma   90.00
#
_symmetry.space_group_name_H-M   'P 1'
#
loop_
_entity.id
_entity.type
_entity.pdbx_description
1 polymer ?
#
loop_
_entity_poly.entity_id
_entity_poly.type
_entity_poly.pdbx_seq_one_letter_code
_entity_poly.pdbx_strand_id
1 'polypeptide(L)'
;AVSLDPRKAQQTYENNVGGMKAVIGSACDLGIRNIVYVSSLSVLMQTGFDEINETTPLANTREAYSRSKRDSDEYVRGLQARGCPVQVTYPSAIVGPDDPKLSEANHAFAQFISQMIPNTTTGFQCVDVRDLAEAHRYLLEHPATGDFEDARYIIGGHYYPWPELRQKLEAVTGRRLFSLPIPGPVFRAMGQV
;
A
#
# COMPACT_ATOMS: atom_id res chain seq x y z
N ALA A 1 3.08 4.90 -10.44
CA ALA A 1 2.63 6.27 -10.10
C ALA A 1 1.21 6.21 -9.53
N VAL A 2 0.88 7.08 -8.62
CA VAL A 2 -0.48 7.30 -8.12
C VAL A 2 -1.01 8.57 -8.80
N SER A 3 -2.22 8.54 -9.32
CA SER A 3 -2.94 9.73 -9.77
C SER A 3 -4.42 9.53 -9.49
N LEU A 4 -5.01 10.43 -8.72
CA LEU A 4 -6.43 10.46 -8.45
C LEU A 4 -7.21 11.24 -9.54
N ASP A 5 -6.54 11.82 -10.54
CA ASP A 5 -7.19 12.49 -11.66
C ASP A 5 -7.82 11.44 -12.60
N PRO A 6 -9.17 11.38 -12.70
CA PRO A 6 -9.85 10.40 -13.57
C PRO A 6 -9.44 10.49 -15.04
N ARG A 7 -9.02 11.67 -15.50
CA ARG A 7 -8.56 11.88 -16.88
C ARG A 7 -7.24 11.20 -17.19
N LYS A 8 -6.45 10.90 -16.14
CA LYS A 8 -5.15 10.20 -16.24
C LYS A 8 -5.25 8.72 -15.86
N ALA A 9 -6.44 8.23 -15.51
CA ALA A 9 -6.62 6.87 -15.03
C ALA A 9 -6.08 5.81 -15.99
N GLN A 10 -6.37 5.93 -17.28
CA GLN A 10 -5.91 5.00 -18.30
C GLN A 10 -4.38 5.06 -18.46
N GLN A 11 -3.80 6.25 -18.55
CA GLN A 11 -2.33 6.42 -18.64
C GLN A 11 -1.63 5.90 -17.38
N THR A 12 -2.20 6.14 -16.18
CA THR A 12 -1.67 5.64 -14.92
C THR A 12 -1.68 4.11 -14.92
N TYR A 13 -2.76 3.50 -15.38
CA TYR A 13 -2.88 2.05 -15.50
C TYR A 13 -1.81 1.49 -16.45
N GLU A 14 -1.72 2.01 -17.65
CA GLU A 14 -0.74 1.56 -18.67
C GLU A 14 0.70 1.72 -18.19
N ASN A 15 1.03 2.84 -17.57
CA ASN A 15 2.36 3.08 -17.02
C ASN A 15 2.69 2.13 -15.87
N ASN A 16 1.74 1.87 -14.97
CA ASN A 16 1.97 0.98 -13.83
C ASN A 16 2.11 -0.47 -14.29
N VAL A 17 1.15 -0.97 -15.06
CA VAL A 17 1.14 -2.37 -15.52
C VAL A 17 2.22 -2.63 -16.57
N GLY A 18 2.33 -1.77 -17.57
CA GLY A 18 3.32 -1.89 -18.62
C GLY A 18 4.75 -1.74 -18.11
N GLY A 19 4.99 -0.73 -17.28
CA GLY A 19 6.31 -0.51 -16.66
C GLY A 19 6.72 -1.69 -15.75
N MET A 20 5.80 -2.19 -14.94
CA MET A 20 6.06 -3.36 -14.10
C MET A 20 6.38 -4.60 -14.95
N LYS A 21 5.56 -4.89 -15.98
CA LYS A 21 5.81 -6.03 -16.88
C LYS A 21 7.17 -5.92 -17.57
N ALA A 22 7.53 -4.72 -18.05
CA ALA A 22 8.82 -4.50 -18.68
C ALA A 22 9.99 -4.74 -17.71
N VAL A 23 9.92 -4.19 -16.48
CA VAL A 23 11.02 -4.28 -15.51
C VAL A 23 11.11 -5.68 -14.92
N ILE A 24 10.02 -6.16 -14.28
CA ILE A 24 10.05 -7.46 -13.57
C ILE A 24 10.11 -8.63 -14.56
N GLY A 25 9.37 -8.57 -15.67
CA GLY A 25 9.42 -9.57 -16.72
C GLY A 25 10.85 -9.70 -17.29
N SER A 26 11.47 -8.59 -17.68
CA SER A 26 12.85 -8.60 -18.18
C SER A 26 13.86 -9.10 -17.13
N ALA A 27 13.67 -8.75 -15.85
CA ALA A 27 14.54 -9.26 -14.78
C ALA A 27 14.45 -10.79 -14.66
N CYS A 28 13.23 -11.35 -14.76
CA CYS A 28 13.04 -12.81 -14.79
C CYS A 28 13.68 -13.43 -16.03
N ASP A 29 13.46 -12.87 -17.22
CA ASP A 29 13.99 -13.40 -18.48
C ASP A 29 15.54 -13.37 -18.51
N LEU A 30 16.14 -12.39 -17.87
CA LEU A 30 17.59 -12.25 -17.70
C LEU A 30 18.16 -13.12 -16.56
N GLY A 31 17.33 -13.87 -15.84
CA GLY A 31 17.76 -14.74 -14.75
C GLY A 31 18.29 -14.00 -13.52
N ILE A 32 17.81 -12.79 -13.25
CA ILE A 32 18.14 -12.08 -12.01
C ILE A 32 17.63 -12.89 -10.82
N ARG A 33 18.54 -13.21 -9.89
CA ARG A 33 18.28 -14.18 -8.81
C ARG A 33 17.59 -13.63 -7.57
N ASN A 34 17.50 -12.32 -7.45
CA ASN A 34 16.83 -11.70 -6.32
C ASN A 34 16.09 -10.43 -6.78
N ILE A 35 14.78 -10.50 -6.76
CA ILE A 35 13.88 -9.43 -7.21
C ILE A 35 12.91 -9.15 -6.09
N VAL A 36 12.79 -7.90 -5.67
CA VAL A 36 11.76 -7.45 -4.74
C VAL A 36 10.76 -6.58 -5.49
N TYR A 37 9.53 -7.04 -5.58
CA TYR A 37 8.42 -6.28 -6.15
C TYR A 37 7.58 -5.65 -5.05
N VAL A 38 7.44 -4.32 -5.11
CA VAL A 38 6.64 -3.55 -4.15
C VAL A 38 5.21 -3.39 -4.67
N SER A 39 4.31 -4.22 -4.16
CA SER A 39 2.87 -4.14 -4.41
C SER A 39 2.21 -3.10 -3.49
N SER A 40 1.06 -3.40 -2.94
CA SER A 40 0.34 -2.56 -1.97
C SER A 40 -0.63 -3.42 -1.17
N LEU A 41 -0.83 -3.14 0.10
CA LEU A 41 -1.85 -3.79 0.91
C LEU A 41 -3.27 -3.62 0.32
N SER A 42 -3.51 -2.53 -0.43
CA SER A 42 -4.80 -2.26 -1.07
C SER A 42 -5.26 -3.37 -2.04
N VAL A 43 -4.34 -4.17 -2.59
CA VAL A 43 -4.70 -5.27 -3.49
C VAL A 43 -5.30 -6.47 -2.76
N LEU A 44 -5.15 -6.54 -1.43
CA LEU A 44 -5.71 -7.57 -0.58
C LEU A 44 -6.95 -7.08 0.20
N MET A 45 -7.18 -5.76 0.23
CA MET A 45 -8.27 -5.16 0.99
C MET A 45 -9.61 -5.36 0.30
N GLN A 46 -10.46 -6.19 0.88
CA GLN A 46 -11.81 -6.43 0.40
C GLN A 46 -12.76 -6.73 1.56
N THR A 47 -14.07 -6.55 1.32
CA THR A 47 -15.10 -6.87 2.31
C THR A 47 -15.27 -8.40 2.47
N GLY A 48 -15.63 -8.83 3.67
CA GLY A 48 -15.92 -10.25 3.96
C GLY A 48 -14.74 -11.03 4.53
N PHE A 49 -13.64 -10.37 4.83
CA PHE A 49 -12.50 -10.94 5.55
C PHE A 49 -12.29 -10.19 6.88
N ASP A 50 -12.24 -10.94 7.98
CA ASP A 50 -11.94 -10.39 9.31
C ASP A 50 -10.44 -10.11 9.45
N GLU A 51 -9.61 -10.93 8.78
CA GLU A 51 -8.16 -10.78 8.74
C GLU A 51 -7.66 -10.86 7.29
N ILE A 52 -6.62 -10.10 7.01
CA ILE A 52 -5.90 -10.11 5.74
C ILE A 52 -4.50 -10.67 5.98
N ASN A 53 -4.13 -11.67 5.19
CA ASN A 53 -2.82 -12.28 5.20
C ASN A 53 -2.33 -12.51 3.76
N GLU A 54 -1.13 -13.07 3.61
CA GLU A 54 -0.46 -13.26 2.32
C GLU A 54 -1.21 -14.24 1.38
N THR A 55 -2.08 -15.08 1.94
CA THR A 55 -2.91 -16.02 1.16
C THR A 55 -4.27 -15.42 0.76
N THR A 56 -4.60 -14.22 1.26
CA THR A 56 -5.85 -13.53 0.91
C THR A 56 -5.93 -13.32 -0.60
N PRO A 57 -7.06 -13.66 -1.25
CA PRO A 57 -7.24 -13.42 -2.67
C PRO A 57 -7.13 -11.95 -3.04
N LEU A 58 -6.70 -11.67 -4.27
CA LEU A 58 -6.64 -10.30 -4.78
C LEU A 58 -8.05 -9.68 -4.83
N ALA A 59 -8.15 -8.46 -4.33
CA ALA A 59 -9.41 -7.72 -4.24
C ALA A 59 -9.99 -7.40 -5.62
N ASN A 60 -11.30 -7.57 -5.76
CA ASN A 60 -12.00 -7.12 -6.96
C ASN A 60 -12.37 -5.63 -6.81
N THR A 61 -11.52 -4.75 -7.32
CA THR A 61 -11.67 -3.30 -7.21
C THR A 61 -11.95 -2.65 -8.57
N ARG A 62 -12.77 -1.59 -8.56
CA ARG A 62 -13.05 -0.74 -9.74
C ARG A 62 -12.18 0.51 -9.79
N GLU A 63 -11.59 0.89 -8.67
CA GLU A 63 -10.72 2.05 -8.56
C GLU A 63 -9.45 1.82 -9.41
N ALA A 64 -9.08 2.80 -10.24
CA ALA A 64 -8.08 2.65 -11.29
C ALA A 64 -6.68 2.29 -10.75
N TYR A 65 -6.26 2.93 -9.66
CA TYR A 65 -4.97 2.64 -9.04
C TYR A 65 -4.92 1.22 -8.46
N SER A 66 -5.88 0.86 -7.62
CA SER A 66 -5.96 -0.47 -7.00
C SER A 66 -6.10 -1.56 -8.07
N ARG A 67 -6.83 -1.30 -9.14
CA ARG A 67 -6.93 -2.21 -10.29
C ARG A 67 -5.57 -2.39 -10.98
N SER A 68 -4.84 -1.30 -11.23
CA SER A 68 -3.51 -1.38 -11.83
C SER A 68 -2.53 -2.17 -10.96
N LYS A 69 -2.60 -1.99 -9.65
CA LYS A 69 -1.79 -2.73 -8.68
C LYS A 69 -2.18 -4.21 -8.62
N ARG A 70 -3.49 -4.53 -8.62
CA ARG A 70 -4.00 -5.89 -8.66
C ARG A 70 -3.53 -6.64 -9.92
N ASP A 71 -3.71 -6.03 -11.10
CA ASP A 71 -3.36 -6.67 -12.37
C ASP A 71 -1.84 -6.84 -12.52
N SER A 72 -1.06 -5.93 -11.92
CA SER A 72 0.39 -6.07 -11.79
C SER A 72 0.75 -7.23 -10.86
N ASP A 73 0.09 -7.34 -9.72
CA ASP A 73 0.32 -8.40 -8.74
C ASP A 73 -0.04 -9.78 -9.30
N GLU A 74 -1.17 -9.90 -9.99
CA GLU A 74 -1.58 -11.12 -10.67
C GLU A 74 -0.54 -11.59 -11.69
N TYR A 75 0.03 -10.66 -12.47
CA TYR A 75 1.11 -10.99 -13.38
C TYR A 75 2.36 -11.48 -12.64
N VAL A 76 2.75 -10.82 -11.55
CA VAL A 76 3.93 -11.21 -10.75
C VAL A 76 3.71 -12.57 -10.09
N ARG A 77 2.52 -12.87 -9.56
CA ARG A 77 2.17 -14.21 -9.07
C ARG A 77 2.32 -15.26 -10.15
N GLY A 78 1.93 -14.94 -11.39
CA GLY A 78 2.15 -15.81 -12.53
C GLY A 78 3.64 -16.00 -12.88
N LEU A 79 4.52 -15.04 -12.58
CA LEU A 79 5.97 -15.21 -12.69
C LEU A 79 6.51 -16.12 -11.58
N GLN A 80 6.07 -15.95 -10.33
CA GLN A 80 6.41 -16.81 -9.20
C GLN A 80 6.05 -18.28 -9.49
N ALA A 81 4.83 -18.55 -9.98
CA ALA A 81 4.36 -19.88 -10.35
C ALA A 81 5.20 -20.54 -11.48
N ARG A 82 5.92 -19.75 -12.28
CA ARG A 82 6.87 -20.22 -13.29
C ARG A 82 8.31 -20.32 -12.80
N GLY A 83 8.53 -20.14 -11.50
CA GLY A 83 9.84 -20.28 -10.88
C GLY A 83 10.70 -19.01 -10.93
N CYS A 84 10.13 -17.83 -11.22
CA CYS A 84 10.90 -16.60 -11.12
C CYS A 84 11.07 -16.17 -9.65
N PRO A 85 12.30 -15.87 -9.18
CA PRO A 85 12.60 -15.59 -7.78
C PRO A 85 12.20 -14.17 -7.38
N VAL A 86 10.91 -13.85 -7.46
CA VAL A 86 10.34 -12.57 -7.06
C VAL A 86 9.77 -12.68 -5.66
N GLN A 87 10.25 -11.82 -4.77
CA GLN A 87 9.66 -11.57 -3.45
C GLN A 87 8.68 -10.40 -3.55
N VAL A 88 7.46 -10.58 -3.06
CA VAL A 88 6.40 -9.56 -3.14
C VAL A 88 6.15 -8.95 -1.79
N THR A 89 6.15 -7.63 -1.69
CA THR A 89 5.79 -6.92 -0.45
C THR A 89 4.50 -6.13 -0.61
N TYR A 90 3.69 -6.13 0.45
CA TYR A 90 2.41 -5.42 0.53
C TYR A 90 2.47 -4.36 1.64
N PRO A 91 3.12 -3.22 1.38
CA PRO A 91 3.12 -2.14 2.38
C PRO A 91 1.74 -1.50 2.52
N SER A 92 1.44 -1.06 3.75
CA SER A 92 0.32 -0.16 4.04
C SER A 92 0.62 1.27 3.58
N ALA A 93 -0.07 2.28 4.10
CA ALA A 93 0.25 3.67 3.83
C ALA A 93 1.67 3.99 4.32
N ILE A 94 2.57 4.38 3.40
CA ILE A 94 3.97 4.66 3.72
C ILE A 94 4.08 6.11 4.18
N VAL A 95 4.58 6.32 5.38
CA VAL A 95 4.80 7.64 5.98
C VAL A 95 6.24 7.80 6.46
N GLY A 96 6.72 9.01 6.53
CA GLY A 96 8.06 9.25 7.10
C GLY A 96 8.64 10.60 6.69
N PRO A 97 9.85 10.91 7.18
CA PRO A 97 10.55 12.15 6.87
C PRO A 97 11.08 12.17 5.43
N ASP A 98 11.58 13.35 5.04
CA ASP A 98 12.31 13.55 3.78
C ASP A 98 11.52 13.24 2.50
N ASP A 99 10.21 13.47 2.52
CA ASP A 99 9.33 13.33 1.37
C ASP A 99 9.18 14.68 0.63
N PRO A 100 9.97 14.94 -0.41
CA PRO A 100 10.04 16.26 -1.05
C PRO A 100 8.78 16.61 -1.85
N LYS A 101 7.94 15.61 -2.15
CA LYS A 101 6.70 15.80 -2.93
C LYS A 101 5.45 15.68 -2.09
N LEU A 102 5.61 15.39 -0.81
CA LEU A 102 4.51 15.14 0.12
C LEU A 102 3.53 14.11 -0.47
N SER A 103 3.90 12.83 -0.42
CA SER A 103 3.08 11.70 -0.87
C SER A 103 1.68 11.75 -0.24
N GLU A 104 0.72 11.06 -0.81
CA GLU A 104 -0.68 11.08 -0.34
C GLU A 104 -0.82 10.75 1.14
N ALA A 105 -0.04 9.79 1.65
CA ALA A 105 -0.08 9.43 3.07
C ALA A 105 0.48 10.55 3.96
N ASN A 106 1.63 11.14 3.62
CA ASN A 106 2.19 12.28 4.35
C ASN A 106 1.30 13.52 4.22
N HIS A 107 0.68 13.74 3.06
CA HIS A 107 -0.30 14.81 2.87
C HIS A 107 -1.54 14.61 3.76
N ALA A 108 -2.03 13.36 3.90
CA ALA A 108 -3.12 13.07 4.82
C ALA A 108 -2.76 13.42 6.27
N PHE A 109 -1.55 13.11 6.74
CA PHE A 109 -1.08 13.52 8.07
C PHE A 109 -1.02 15.05 8.21
N ALA A 110 -0.55 15.77 7.18
CA ALA A 110 -0.56 17.23 7.19
C ALA A 110 -1.98 17.79 7.30
N GLN A 111 -2.95 17.17 6.61
CA GLN A 111 -4.37 17.52 6.73
C GLN A 111 -4.95 17.19 8.09
N PHE A 112 -4.60 16.04 8.69
CA PHE A 112 -5.05 15.68 10.05
C PHE A 112 -4.59 16.71 11.08
N ILE A 113 -3.39 17.25 10.92
CA ILE A 113 -2.83 18.26 11.83
C ILE A 113 -3.39 19.66 11.56
N SER A 114 -3.64 20.02 10.29
CA SER A 114 -4.03 21.39 9.91
C SER A 114 -5.53 21.60 9.80
N GLN A 115 -6.32 20.58 9.54
CA GLN A 115 -7.75 20.68 9.27
C GLN A 115 -8.57 19.89 10.29
N MET A 116 -8.66 18.56 10.09
CA MET A 116 -9.44 17.69 10.97
C MET A 116 -9.00 16.23 10.87
N ILE A 117 -9.25 15.50 11.94
CA ILE A 117 -9.12 14.04 11.98
C ILE A 117 -10.53 13.44 11.89
N PRO A 118 -10.80 12.54 10.93
CA PRO A 118 -12.06 11.81 10.90
C PRO A 118 -12.17 10.93 12.14
N ASN A 119 -13.35 10.84 12.74
CA ASN A 119 -13.62 9.92 13.84
C ASN A 119 -14.73 8.96 13.42
N THR A 120 -14.33 7.79 12.96
CA THR A 120 -15.22 6.70 12.57
C THR A 120 -14.93 5.47 13.44
N THR A 121 -15.60 4.36 13.20
CA THR A 121 -15.33 3.06 13.85
C THR A 121 -14.07 2.35 13.32
N THR A 122 -13.31 2.99 12.43
CA THR A 122 -12.09 2.48 11.82
C THR A 122 -10.85 3.22 12.33
N GLY A 123 -9.76 3.16 11.59
CA GLY A 123 -8.52 3.84 11.91
C GLY A 123 -7.64 4.02 10.67
N PHE A 124 -6.39 4.33 10.92
CA PHE A 124 -5.36 4.51 9.92
C PHE A 124 -4.23 3.51 10.13
N GLN A 125 -3.86 2.79 9.09
CA GLN A 125 -2.72 1.87 9.12
C GLN A 125 -1.58 2.43 8.30
N CYS A 126 -0.40 2.51 8.89
CA CYS A 126 0.78 3.03 8.22
C CYS A 126 2.06 2.33 8.66
N VAL A 127 3.05 2.36 7.77
CA VAL A 127 4.41 1.89 8.02
C VAL A 127 5.39 3.04 7.85
N ASP A 128 6.38 3.12 8.73
CA ASP A 128 7.48 4.09 8.56
C ASP A 128 8.33 3.70 7.36
N VAL A 129 8.67 4.67 6.52
CA VAL A 129 9.49 4.45 5.31
C VAL A 129 10.84 3.84 5.62
N ARG A 130 11.40 4.10 6.82
CA ARG A 130 12.69 3.55 7.27
C ARG A 130 12.56 2.07 7.61
N ASP A 131 11.46 1.67 8.27
CA ASP A 131 11.17 0.27 8.57
C ASP A 131 10.92 -0.52 7.28
N LEU A 132 10.20 0.09 6.33
CA LEU A 132 9.98 -0.50 5.01
C LEU A 132 11.30 -0.66 4.24
N ALA A 133 12.17 0.33 4.28
CA ALA A 133 13.48 0.27 3.64
C ALA A 133 14.35 -0.84 4.25
N GLU A 134 14.33 -0.99 5.58
CA GLU A 134 15.05 -2.05 6.27
C GLU A 134 14.50 -3.45 5.91
N ALA A 135 13.17 -3.59 5.84
CA ALA A 135 12.55 -4.84 5.38
C ALA A 135 12.98 -5.17 3.93
N HIS A 136 12.99 -4.19 3.03
CA HIS A 136 13.45 -4.43 1.66
C HIS A 136 14.95 -4.75 1.59
N ARG A 137 15.79 -4.09 2.40
CA ARG A 137 17.21 -4.41 2.52
C ARG A 137 17.39 -5.87 2.95
N TYR A 138 16.65 -6.29 3.99
CA TYR A 138 16.69 -7.67 4.46
C TYR A 138 16.31 -8.67 3.37
N LEU A 139 15.24 -8.43 2.63
CA LEU A 139 14.79 -9.31 1.54
C LEU A 139 15.82 -9.37 0.39
N LEU A 140 16.51 -8.26 0.09
CA LEU A 140 17.56 -8.22 -0.91
C LEU A 140 18.81 -9.02 -0.49
N GLU A 141 19.12 -9.05 0.80
CA GLU A 141 20.23 -9.81 1.37
C GLU A 141 19.88 -11.30 1.59
N HIS A 142 18.58 -11.62 1.67
CA HIS A 142 18.06 -12.97 1.93
C HIS A 142 17.11 -13.39 0.81
N PRO A 143 17.64 -13.81 -0.36
CA PRO A 143 16.81 -14.27 -1.47
C PRO A 143 15.90 -15.43 -1.05
N ALA A 144 14.67 -15.40 -1.54
CA ALA A 144 13.77 -16.53 -1.34
C ALA A 144 14.35 -17.80 -1.98
N THR A 145 14.14 -18.93 -1.31
CA THR A 145 14.52 -20.26 -1.75
C THR A 145 13.32 -21.19 -1.66
N GLY A 146 13.25 -22.18 -2.53
CA GLY A 146 12.13 -23.12 -2.55
C GLY A 146 10.97 -22.63 -3.41
N ASP A 147 9.76 -22.66 -2.85
CA ASP A 147 8.56 -22.20 -3.55
C ASP A 147 8.44 -20.68 -3.48
N PHE A 148 8.53 -20.01 -4.63
CA PHE A 148 8.43 -18.57 -4.69
C PHE A 148 6.99 -18.06 -4.52
N GLU A 149 5.99 -18.91 -4.61
CA GLU A 149 4.60 -18.53 -4.34
C GLU A 149 4.37 -18.15 -2.88
N ASP A 150 5.20 -18.66 -1.96
CA ASP A 150 5.19 -18.30 -0.54
C ASP A 150 6.02 -17.04 -0.22
N ALA A 151 6.78 -16.51 -1.19
CA ALA A 151 7.63 -15.35 -1.00
C ALA A 151 6.82 -14.03 -1.10
N ARG A 152 5.79 -13.90 -0.24
CA ARG A 152 4.89 -12.75 -0.14
C ARG A 152 4.85 -12.29 1.30
N TYR A 153 4.92 -10.98 1.52
CA TYR A 153 5.10 -10.39 2.85
C TYR A 153 4.24 -9.15 3.03
N ILE A 154 3.34 -9.16 4.00
CA ILE A 154 2.60 -7.97 4.41
C ILE A 154 3.49 -7.13 5.34
N ILE A 155 3.73 -5.87 4.93
CA ILE A 155 4.46 -4.90 5.75
C ILE A 155 3.45 -3.84 6.20
N GLY A 156 2.58 -4.24 7.13
CA GLY A 156 1.43 -3.45 7.59
C GLY A 156 1.80 -2.29 8.52
N GLY A 157 2.94 -2.37 9.22
CA GLY A 157 3.30 -1.38 10.24
C GLY A 157 2.30 -1.35 11.39
N HIS A 158 1.81 -0.15 11.74
CA HIS A 158 0.93 0.07 12.88
C HIS A 158 -0.49 0.49 12.46
N TYR A 159 -1.48 -0.09 13.10
CA TYR A 159 -2.86 0.35 12.99
C TYR A 159 -3.21 1.26 14.17
N TYR A 160 -3.70 2.44 13.88
CA TYR A 160 -4.14 3.43 14.87
C TYR A 160 -5.64 3.69 14.71
N PRO A 161 -6.48 3.29 15.68
CA PRO A 161 -7.85 3.81 15.78
C PRO A 161 -7.82 5.34 15.80
N TRP A 162 -8.81 5.99 15.16
CA TRP A 162 -8.80 7.45 15.02
C TRP A 162 -8.62 8.22 16.34
N PRO A 163 -9.24 7.80 17.48
CA PRO A 163 -9.00 8.48 18.77
C PRO A 163 -7.57 8.37 19.24
N GLU A 164 -6.93 7.22 19.03
CA GLU A 164 -5.52 6.99 19.41
C GLU A 164 -4.57 7.80 18.52
N LEU A 165 -4.80 7.79 17.19
CA LEU A 165 -4.01 8.60 16.26
C LEU A 165 -4.07 10.09 16.65
N ARG A 166 -5.26 10.59 16.94
CA ARG A 166 -5.45 11.96 17.41
C ARG A 166 -4.64 12.25 18.65
N GLN A 167 -4.72 11.39 19.67
CA GLN A 167 -3.99 11.57 20.93
C GLN A 167 -2.47 11.62 20.70
N LYS A 168 -1.95 10.73 19.85
CA LYS A 168 -0.52 10.72 19.50
C LYS A 168 -0.11 11.99 18.76
N LEU A 169 -0.89 12.45 17.80
CA LEU A 169 -0.60 13.68 17.05
C LEU A 169 -0.72 14.92 17.97
N GLU A 170 -1.68 14.98 18.88
CA GLU A 170 -1.79 16.06 19.89
C GLU A 170 -0.55 16.08 20.81
N ALA A 171 -0.09 14.90 21.24
CA ALA A 171 1.10 14.79 22.08
C ALA A 171 2.38 15.28 21.37
N VAL A 172 2.55 14.94 20.11
CA VAL A 172 3.74 15.33 19.33
C VAL A 172 3.70 16.81 18.92
N THR A 173 2.51 17.32 18.57
CA THR A 173 2.38 18.70 18.07
C THR A 173 2.17 19.73 19.17
N GLY A 174 1.83 19.31 20.39
CA GLY A 174 1.44 20.19 21.49
C GLY A 174 0.13 20.96 21.25
N ARG A 175 -0.66 20.56 20.27
CA ARG A 175 -1.88 21.28 19.83
C ARG A 175 -3.10 20.36 19.99
N ARG A 176 -4.23 20.94 20.37
CA ARG A 176 -5.51 20.24 20.27
C ARG A 176 -5.94 20.17 18.81
N LEU A 177 -6.25 18.98 18.35
CA LEU A 177 -6.67 18.73 16.98
C LEU A 177 -8.19 18.55 16.91
N PHE A 178 -8.79 19.19 15.91
CA PHE A 178 -10.22 19.07 15.66
C PHE A 178 -10.53 17.66 15.13
N SER A 179 -11.56 17.05 15.69
CA SER A 179 -12.02 15.72 15.25
C SER A 179 -13.53 15.73 15.10
N LEU A 180 -14.02 15.25 13.96
CA LEU A 180 -15.44 15.18 13.64
C LEU A 180 -15.91 13.73 13.60
N PRO A 181 -16.91 13.34 14.42
CA PRO A 181 -17.54 12.04 14.29
C PRO A 181 -18.31 11.97 12.97
N ILE A 182 -17.92 11.04 12.11
CA ILE A 182 -18.55 10.83 10.80
C ILE A 182 -19.20 9.44 10.81
N PRO A 183 -20.52 9.34 10.66
CA PRO A 183 -21.18 8.04 10.51
C PRO A 183 -20.65 7.26 9.32
N GLY A 184 -20.42 5.96 9.48
CA GLY A 184 -19.82 5.11 8.44
C GLY A 184 -20.48 5.18 7.06
N PRO A 185 -21.84 5.25 6.95
CA PRO A 185 -22.49 5.46 5.64
C PRO A 185 -22.13 6.78 4.96
N VAL A 186 -22.01 7.86 5.74
CA VAL A 186 -21.62 9.19 5.23
C VAL A 186 -20.17 9.15 4.74
N PHE A 187 -19.28 8.56 5.53
CA PHE A 187 -17.86 8.43 5.14
C PHE A 187 -17.68 7.63 3.85
N ARG A 188 -18.45 6.53 3.69
CA ARG A 188 -18.44 5.75 2.44
C ARG A 188 -18.95 6.54 1.24
N ALA A 189 -19.99 7.34 1.41
CA ALA A 189 -20.52 8.19 0.34
C ALA A 189 -19.51 9.27 -0.08
N MET A 190 -18.75 9.84 0.86
CA MET A 190 -17.69 10.83 0.58
C MET A 190 -16.51 10.23 -0.19
N GLY A 191 -16.20 8.95 0.02
CA GLY A 191 -15.10 8.25 -0.68
C GLY A 191 -15.47 7.70 -2.06
N GLN A 192 -16.71 7.89 -2.52
CA GLN A 192 -17.21 7.45 -3.85
C GLN A 192 -17.30 8.59 -4.88
N VAL A 193 -16.86 9.79 -4.53
CA VAL A 193 -16.86 10.97 -5.40
C VAL A 193 -15.52 11.16 -6.09
#